data_364959c4f40910e06c16f35d4eb4424a
#
_entry.id   364959c4f40910e06c16f35d4eb4424a
#
_cell.length_a   1.000
_cell.length_b   1.000
_cell.length_c   1.000
_cell.angle_alpha   90.00
_cell.angle_beta   90.00
_cell.angle_gamma   90.00
#
_symmetry.space_group_name_H-M   'P 1'
#
loop_
_entity.id
_entity.type
_entity.pdbx_description
1 polymer ?
#
loop_
_entity_poly.entity_id
_entity_poly.type
_entity_poly.pdbx_seq_one_letter_code
_entity_poly.pdbx_strand_id
1 'polypeptide(L)'
;MQRAERFVTEDGKAHFKQRRAFRRYCGAFVLGSPQPLSRIVFQETEKGRPYLPDLPNVWFSFSSCRFGFLGAWSSTRSIGVDLEDQTRNLEAAELAQQFFSQAEAKAVKVVGGLARLRTFCQLWSLKEAALKSIGEGLPFGLNAFEFELTPTLRVVHAPHDYGGSGRFNAQIIQGTNICAALVIRSVA
;
A
#
# COMPACT_ATOMS: atom_id res chain seq x y z
N MET A 1 -15.38 1.75 -19.05
CA MET A 1 -16.28 0.60 -18.80
C MET A 1 -15.62 -0.75 -19.06
N GLN A 2 -14.74 -0.90 -20.02
CA GLN A 2 -14.15 -2.19 -20.46
C GLN A 2 -13.30 -2.98 -19.43
N ARG A 3 -12.71 -2.35 -18.40
CA ARG A 3 -11.90 -3.06 -17.39
C ARG A 3 -12.72 -3.83 -16.34
N ALA A 4 -13.98 -3.47 -16.11
CA ALA A 4 -14.83 -4.18 -15.13
C ALA A 4 -15.31 -5.56 -15.64
N GLU A 5 -15.36 -5.75 -16.94
CA GLU A 5 -15.80 -6.99 -17.60
C GLU A 5 -14.78 -8.14 -17.49
N ARG A 6 -13.54 -7.83 -17.06
CA ARG A 6 -12.48 -8.82 -16.84
C ARG A 6 -12.60 -9.59 -15.52
N PHE A 7 -13.48 -9.15 -14.61
CA PHE A 7 -13.70 -9.86 -13.35
C PHE A 7 -14.73 -10.97 -13.55
N VAL A 8 -14.38 -12.18 -13.16
CA VAL A 8 -15.21 -13.39 -13.34
C VAL A 8 -16.40 -13.43 -12.37
N THR A 9 -16.33 -12.67 -11.24
CA THR A 9 -17.38 -12.68 -10.21
C THR A 9 -18.07 -11.32 -10.08
N GLU A 10 -19.36 -11.31 -9.74
CA GLU A 10 -20.12 -10.07 -9.48
C GLU A 10 -19.54 -9.28 -8.31
N ASP A 11 -19.08 -9.97 -7.26
CA ASP A 11 -18.41 -9.34 -6.11
C ASP A 11 -17.13 -8.61 -6.53
N GLY A 12 -16.33 -9.21 -7.41
CA GLY A 12 -15.14 -8.57 -7.97
C GLY A 12 -15.46 -7.33 -8.78
N LYS A 13 -16.53 -7.36 -9.57
CA LYS A 13 -17.03 -6.20 -10.33
C LYS A 13 -17.53 -5.08 -9.41
N ALA A 14 -18.28 -5.45 -8.37
CA ALA A 14 -18.79 -4.49 -7.38
C ALA A 14 -17.62 -3.82 -6.64
N HIS A 15 -16.67 -4.60 -6.13
CA HIS A 15 -15.48 -4.08 -5.44
C HIS A 15 -14.65 -3.16 -6.35
N PHE A 16 -14.46 -3.52 -7.62
CA PHE A 16 -13.79 -2.67 -8.60
C PHE A 16 -14.47 -1.32 -8.79
N LYS A 17 -15.82 -1.31 -8.92
CA LYS A 17 -16.61 -0.08 -9.05
C LYS A 17 -16.49 0.79 -7.79
N GLN A 18 -16.62 0.19 -6.62
CA GLN A 18 -16.50 0.87 -5.33
C GLN A 18 -15.11 1.49 -5.14
N ARG A 19 -14.03 0.76 -5.48
CA ARG A 19 -12.65 1.28 -5.46
C ARG A 19 -12.47 2.50 -6.34
N ARG A 20 -13.06 2.51 -7.54
CA ARG A 20 -13.02 3.68 -8.43
C ARG A 20 -13.82 4.86 -7.89
N ALA A 21 -15.00 4.60 -7.32
CA ALA A 21 -15.81 5.62 -6.67
C ALA A 21 -15.07 6.24 -5.47
N PHE A 22 -14.46 5.42 -4.63
CA PHE A 22 -13.65 5.87 -3.50
C PHE A 22 -12.49 6.77 -3.94
N ARG A 23 -11.72 6.36 -4.96
CA ARG A 23 -10.64 7.21 -5.51
C ARG A 23 -11.15 8.57 -5.99
N ARG A 24 -12.28 8.59 -6.70
CA ARG A 24 -12.91 9.83 -7.17
C ARG A 24 -13.36 10.72 -6.03
N TYR A 25 -13.96 10.12 -5.00
CA TYR A 25 -14.34 10.84 -3.79
C TYR A 25 -13.13 11.51 -3.13
N CYS A 26 -12.04 10.78 -2.94
CA CYS A 26 -10.79 11.34 -2.41
C CYS A 26 -10.26 12.48 -3.29
N GLY A 27 -10.27 12.31 -4.62
CA GLY A 27 -9.85 13.35 -5.56
C GLY A 27 -10.71 14.60 -5.48
N ALA A 28 -12.03 14.46 -5.42
CA ALA A 28 -12.97 15.58 -5.27
C ALA A 28 -12.74 16.33 -3.95
N PHE A 29 -12.51 15.58 -2.85
CA PHE A 29 -12.21 16.15 -1.55
C PHE A 29 -10.93 17.01 -1.57
N VAL A 30 -9.87 16.51 -2.21
CA VAL A 30 -8.57 17.23 -2.32
C VAL A 30 -8.67 18.46 -3.23
N LEU A 31 -9.47 18.37 -4.30
CA LEU A 31 -9.73 19.50 -5.19
C LEU A 31 -10.53 20.62 -4.51
N GLY A 32 -11.28 20.31 -3.45
CA GLY A 32 -12.12 21.29 -2.76
C GLY A 32 -13.24 21.89 -3.65
N SER A 33 -13.56 21.24 -4.76
CA SER A 33 -14.51 21.74 -5.75
C SER A 33 -15.78 20.88 -5.81
N PRO A 34 -16.98 21.48 -5.82
CA PRO A 34 -18.26 20.76 -5.86
C PRO A 34 -18.59 20.24 -7.27
N GLN A 35 -17.66 19.52 -7.89
CA GLN A 35 -17.91 18.93 -9.19
C GLN A 35 -18.40 17.48 -9.08
N PRO A 36 -19.18 16.98 -10.05
CA PRO A 36 -19.62 15.59 -10.07
C PRO A 36 -18.43 14.62 -10.07
N LEU A 37 -18.51 13.54 -9.29
CA LEU A 37 -17.46 12.52 -9.20
C LEU A 37 -17.10 11.89 -10.56
N SER A 38 -18.01 11.93 -11.53
CA SER A 38 -17.76 11.47 -12.91
C SER A 38 -16.68 12.25 -13.63
N ARG A 39 -16.46 13.52 -13.26
CA ARG A 39 -15.42 14.39 -13.83
C ARG A 39 -14.04 14.17 -13.21
N ILE A 40 -13.97 13.53 -12.05
CA ILE A 40 -12.70 13.20 -11.42
C ILE A 40 -12.08 11.98 -12.11
N VAL A 41 -11.04 12.20 -12.91
CA VAL A 41 -10.40 11.15 -13.69
C VAL A 41 -8.94 11.00 -13.29
N PHE A 42 -8.67 9.99 -12.46
CA PHE A 42 -7.30 9.59 -12.17
C PHE A 42 -6.66 8.95 -13.41
N GLN A 43 -5.45 9.38 -13.69
CA GLN A 43 -4.53 8.74 -14.62
C GLN A 43 -3.51 7.91 -13.83
N GLU A 44 -2.74 7.08 -14.54
CA GLU A 44 -1.68 6.26 -13.93
C GLU A 44 -0.37 6.56 -14.66
N THR A 45 0.73 6.65 -13.90
CA THR A 45 2.08 6.69 -14.48
C THR A 45 2.40 5.35 -15.16
N GLU A 46 3.49 5.26 -15.89
CA GLU A 46 3.96 3.99 -16.51
C GLU A 46 4.09 2.86 -15.48
N LYS A 47 4.48 3.18 -14.24
CA LYS A 47 4.61 2.24 -13.13
C LYS A 47 3.31 2.04 -12.32
N GLY A 48 2.19 2.61 -12.76
CA GLY A 48 0.86 2.41 -12.16
C GLY A 48 0.51 3.31 -10.97
N ARG A 49 1.35 4.31 -10.62
CA ARG A 49 1.01 5.27 -9.57
C ARG A 49 -0.14 6.18 -10.03
N PRO A 50 -1.25 6.29 -9.27
CA PRO A 50 -2.35 7.16 -9.62
C PRO A 50 -2.00 8.64 -9.41
N TYR A 51 -2.47 9.50 -10.31
CA TYR A 51 -2.37 10.96 -10.18
C TYR A 51 -3.58 11.65 -10.79
N LEU A 52 -3.82 12.90 -10.40
CA LEU A 52 -4.79 13.80 -11.02
C LEU A 52 -4.05 14.85 -11.83
N PRO A 53 -4.35 15.04 -13.14
CA PRO A 53 -3.74 16.09 -13.95
C PRO A 53 -3.92 17.48 -13.38
N ASP A 54 -5.08 17.75 -12.76
CA ASP A 54 -5.40 19.04 -12.14
C ASP A 54 -4.62 19.30 -10.83
N LEU A 55 -3.94 18.26 -10.28
CA LEU A 55 -3.16 18.31 -9.05
C LEU A 55 -1.79 17.63 -9.26
N PRO A 56 -0.93 18.13 -10.15
CA PRO A 56 0.30 17.45 -10.56
C PRO A 56 1.29 17.27 -9.39
N ASN A 57 1.25 18.16 -8.39
CA ASN A 57 2.13 18.14 -7.22
C ASN A 57 1.56 17.33 -6.05
N VAL A 58 0.37 16.73 -6.19
CA VAL A 58 -0.20 15.90 -5.14
C VAL A 58 0.12 14.43 -5.41
N TRP A 59 0.75 13.81 -4.42
CA TRP A 59 1.00 12.40 -4.41
C TRP A 59 -0.20 11.65 -3.82
N PHE A 60 -0.78 10.74 -4.58
CA PHE A 60 -1.87 9.89 -4.14
C PHE A 60 -1.41 8.44 -3.99
N SER A 61 -1.90 7.77 -2.98
CA SER A 61 -1.73 6.32 -2.80
C SER A 61 -3.04 5.70 -2.31
N PHE A 62 -3.37 4.52 -2.85
CA PHE A 62 -4.59 3.81 -2.53
C PHE A 62 -4.31 2.32 -2.32
N SER A 63 -5.09 1.73 -1.41
CA SER A 63 -5.16 0.28 -1.24
C SER A 63 -6.60 -0.15 -0.91
N SER A 64 -6.89 -1.43 -1.03
CA SER A 64 -8.19 -1.98 -0.67
C SER A 64 -8.10 -3.47 -0.39
N CYS A 65 -8.88 -3.92 0.59
CA CYS A 65 -9.18 -5.32 0.83
C CYS A 65 -10.69 -5.51 0.92
N ARG A 66 -11.15 -6.73 1.19
CA ARG A 66 -12.60 -6.99 1.31
C ARG A 66 -13.30 -6.21 2.40
N PHE A 67 -12.57 -5.72 3.41
CA PHE A 67 -13.13 -4.96 4.53
C PHE A 67 -13.18 -3.46 4.30
N GLY A 68 -12.59 -2.94 3.21
CA GLY A 68 -12.64 -1.51 2.94
C GLY A 68 -11.57 -0.98 2.01
N PHE A 69 -11.48 0.35 2.02
CA PHE A 69 -10.61 1.13 1.15
C PHE A 69 -9.76 2.07 2.00
N LEU A 70 -8.52 2.25 1.59
CA LEU A 70 -7.58 3.18 2.20
C LEU A 70 -7.05 4.13 1.13
N GLY A 71 -7.03 5.41 1.44
CA GLY A 71 -6.45 6.44 0.59
C GLY A 71 -5.63 7.43 1.42
N ALA A 72 -4.51 7.85 0.86
CA ALA A 72 -3.69 8.91 1.42
C ALA A 72 -3.19 9.82 0.29
N TRP A 73 -2.93 11.07 0.65
CA TRP A 73 -2.37 12.06 -0.27
C TRP A 73 -1.48 13.06 0.45
N SER A 74 -0.55 13.66 -0.29
CA SER A 74 0.33 14.70 0.22
C SER A 74 0.79 15.60 -0.93
N SER A 75 0.88 16.90 -0.68
CA SER A 75 1.44 17.89 -1.62
C SER A 75 2.93 18.19 -1.38
N THR A 76 3.51 17.68 -0.28
CA THR A 76 4.86 18.01 0.14
C THR A 76 5.80 16.80 0.22
N ARG A 77 5.25 15.59 0.23
CA ARG A 77 6.01 14.34 0.41
C ARG A 77 5.46 13.22 -0.47
N SER A 78 6.29 12.29 -0.86
CA SER A 78 5.78 11.07 -1.47
C SER A 78 5.28 10.11 -0.38
N ILE A 79 4.14 9.47 -0.64
CA ILE A 79 3.40 8.69 0.34
C ILE A 79 2.93 7.38 -0.26
N GLY A 80 2.96 6.32 0.52
CA GLY A 80 2.39 5.03 0.16
C GLY A 80 1.54 4.47 1.27
N VAL A 81 0.42 3.85 0.92
CA VAL A 81 -0.43 3.13 1.87
C VAL A 81 -0.74 1.75 1.35
N ASP A 82 -0.86 0.82 2.28
CA ASP A 82 -1.38 -0.51 1.98
C ASP A 82 -2.34 -1.00 3.06
N LEU A 83 -3.27 -1.90 2.67
CA LEU A 83 -4.34 -2.43 3.50
C LEU A 83 -4.50 -3.92 3.25
N GLU A 84 -4.24 -4.74 4.27
CA GLU A 84 -4.27 -6.18 4.21
C GLU A 84 -5.38 -6.81 5.05
N ASP A 85 -5.97 -7.87 4.52
CA ASP A 85 -6.94 -8.72 5.19
C ASP A 85 -6.20 -9.81 5.99
N GLN A 86 -6.29 -9.75 7.32
CA GLN A 86 -5.65 -10.70 8.24
C GLN A 86 -6.47 -11.96 8.48
N THR A 87 -7.55 -12.17 7.75
CA THR A 87 -8.39 -13.36 7.87
C THR A 87 -8.22 -14.33 6.70
N ARG A 88 -7.30 -14.00 5.77
CA ARG A 88 -7.01 -14.87 4.62
C ARG A 88 -6.28 -16.12 5.08
N ASN A 89 -6.65 -17.26 4.51
CA ASN A 89 -5.86 -18.48 4.63
C ASN A 89 -4.71 -18.43 3.61
N LEU A 90 -3.48 -18.30 4.10
CA LEU A 90 -2.27 -18.25 3.27
C LEU A 90 -1.07 -18.85 4.02
N GLU A 91 -0.11 -19.37 3.25
CA GLU A 91 1.12 -19.93 3.76
C GLU A 91 2.14 -18.81 4.06
N ALA A 92 1.89 -18.08 5.16
CA ALA A 92 2.63 -16.87 5.53
C ALA A 92 4.15 -17.08 5.62
N ALA A 93 4.59 -18.24 6.14
CA ALA A 93 6.01 -18.53 6.29
C ALA A 93 6.71 -18.78 4.93
N GLU A 94 6.03 -19.46 4.02
CA GLU A 94 6.54 -19.74 2.67
C GLU A 94 6.61 -18.47 1.83
N LEU A 95 5.55 -17.66 1.87
CA LEU A 95 5.53 -16.37 1.19
C LEU A 95 6.61 -15.42 1.74
N ALA A 96 6.79 -15.38 3.07
CA ALA A 96 7.86 -14.58 3.66
C ALA A 96 9.26 -15.07 3.20
N GLN A 97 9.47 -16.38 3.14
CA GLN A 97 10.73 -16.96 2.67
C GLN A 97 11.03 -16.59 1.21
N GLN A 98 10.00 -16.46 0.38
CA GLN A 98 10.13 -16.14 -1.04
C GLN A 98 10.37 -14.64 -1.31
N PHE A 99 9.73 -13.75 -0.52
CA PHE A 99 9.62 -12.34 -0.89
C PHE A 99 10.29 -11.37 0.10
N PHE A 100 10.59 -11.80 1.34
CA PHE A 100 11.13 -10.92 2.37
C PHE A 100 12.64 -11.07 2.53
N SER A 101 13.25 -10.19 3.30
CA SER A 101 14.62 -10.39 3.72
C SER A 101 14.74 -11.62 4.64
N GLN A 102 15.95 -12.15 4.78
CA GLN A 102 16.20 -13.32 5.63
C GLN A 102 15.80 -13.05 7.09
N ALA A 103 16.05 -11.84 7.59
CA ALA A 103 15.70 -11.45 8.96
C ALA A 103 14.18 -11.38 9.16
N GLU A 104 13.45 -10.79 8.23
CA GLU A 104 11.99 -10.70 8.27
C GLU A 104 11.32 -12.06 8.10
N ALA A 105 11.80 -12.89 7.17
CA ALA A 105 11.31 -14.26 7.00
C ALA A 105 11.49 -15.08 8.28
N LYS A 106 12.63 -14.93 8.98
CA LYS A 106 12.87 -15.53 10.28
C LYS A 106 11.88 -15.02 11.34
N ALA A 107 11.62 -13.70 11.38
CA ALA A 107 10.65 -13.11 12.31
C ALA A 107 9.24 -13.69 12.12
N VAL A 108 8.81 -13.90 10.87
CA VAL A 108 7.51 -14.56 10.56
C VAL A 108 7.53 -16.04 10.98
N LYS A 109 8.64 -16.74 10.75
CA LYS A 109 8.76 -18.19 11.00
C LYS A 109 8.74 -18.56 12.48
N VAL A 110 9.38 -17.75 13.35
CA VAL A 110 9.54 -18.07 14.79
C VAL A 110 8.24 -17.97 15.59
N VAL A 111 7.25 -17.23 15.10
CA VAL A 111 5.91 -17.13 15.71
C VAL A 111 4.95 -18.13 15.06
N GLY A 112 3.86 -18.47 15.75
CA GLY A 112 2.86 -19.43 15.26
C GLY A 112 1.45 -18.86 15.19
N GLY A 113 0.53 -19.59 14.53
CA GLY A 113 -0.90 -19.29 14.50
C GLY A 113 -1.21 -17.87 14.01
N LEU A 114 -2.12 -17.20 14.69
CA LEU A 114 -2.54 -15.82 14.34
C LEU A 114 -1.41 -14.80 14.43
N ALA A 115 -0.43 -15.01 15.33
CA ALA A 115 0.71 -14.10 15.44
C ALA A 115 1.58 -14.14 14.17
N ARG A 116 1.76 -15.32 13.57
CA ARG A 116 2.48 -15.45 12.29
C ARG A 116 1.79 -14.67 11.18
N LEU A 117 0.49 -14.85 11.04
CA LEU A 117 -0.29 -14.16 10.02
C LEU A 117 -0.23 -12.63 10.22
N ARG A 118 -0.35 -12.15 11.47
CA ARG A 118 -0.20 -10.73 11.80
C ARG A 118 1.17 -10.19 11.43
N THR A 119 2.25 -10.85 11.85
CA THR A 119 3.62 -10.42 11.53
C THR A 119 3.84 -10.37 10.03
N PHE A 120 3.35 -11.38 9.30
CA PHE A 120 3.40 -11.40 7.84
C PHE A 120 2.65 -10.22 7.21
N CYS A 121 1.39 -9.98 7.60
CA CYS A 121 0.59 -8.89 7.06
C CYS A 121 1.18 -7.51 7.38
N GLN A 122 1.78 -7.33 8.57
CA GLN A 122 2.48 -6.11 8.94
C GLN A 122 3.68 -5.84 8.02
N LEU A 123 4.53 -6.82 7.81
CA LEU A 123 5.69 -6.69 6.93
C LEU A 123 5.27 -6.52 5.47
N TRP A 124 4.28 -7.29 5.01
CA TRP A 124 3.76 -7.19 3.65
C TRP A 124 3.21 -5.80 3.37
N SER A 125 2.31 -5.31 4.22
CA SER A 125 1.70 -3.98 4.03
C SER A 125 2.73 -2.84 4.12
N LEU A 126 3.75 -2.95 4.99
CA LEU A 126 4.86 -1.98 5.03
C LEU A 126 5.65 -1.94 3.72
N LYS A 127 5.98 -3.11 3.17
CA LYS A 127 6.74 -3.23 1.91
C LYS A 127 5.96 -2.72 0.72
N GLU A 128 4.68 -3.09 0.61
CA GLU A 128 3.79 -2.56 -0.43
C GLU A 128 3.62 -1.04 -0.31
N ALA A 129 3.42 -0.52 0.89
CA ALA A 129 3.36 0.92 1.13
C ALA A 129 4.68 1.62 0.78
N ALA A 130 5.82 1.00 1.09
CA ALA A 130 7.13 1.54 0.73
C ALA A 130 7.33 1.61 -0.78
N LEU A 131 7.02 0.55 -1.52
CA LEU A 131 7.05 0.55 -2.99
C LEU A 131 6.13 1.64 -3.57
N LYS A 132 4.91 1.77 -3.07
CA LYS A 132 3.98 2.83 -3.49
C LYS A 132 4.51 4.22 -3.19
N SER A 133 5.24 4.41 -2.08
CA SER A 133 5.84 5.70 -1.71
C SER A 133 6.97 6.16 -2.64
N ILE A 134 7.58 5.25 -3.37
CA ILE A 134 8.58 5.55 -4.40
C ILE A 134 8.00 5.50 -5.82
N GLY A 135 6.69 5.22 -5.96
CA GLY A 135 6.01 5.12 -7.25
C GLY A 135 6.30 3.84 -8.02
N GLU A 136 6.86 2.85 -7.35
CA GLU A 136 7.15 1.53 -7.91
C GLU A 136 6.02 0.54 -7.61
N GLY A 137 6.05 -0.60 -8.30
CA GLY A 137 5.15 -1.73 -8.07
C GLY A 137 5.92 -2.99 -7.67
N LEU A 138 5.19 -4.09 -7.49
CA LEU A 138 5.73 -5.41 -7.12
C LEU A 138 6.94 -5.88 -7.94
N PRO A 139 7.04 -5.58 -9.26
CA PRO A 139 8.21 -5.97 -10.04
C PRO A 139 9.55 -5.39 -9.56
N PHE A 140 9.52 -4.30 -8.78
CA PHE A 140 10.73 -3.74 -8.16
C PHE A 140 11.33 -4.65 -7.08
N GLY A 141 10.51 -5.50 -6.47
CA GLY A 141 10.89 -6.47 -5.45
C GLY A 141 10.59 -5.99 -4.03
N LEU A 142 9.87 -6.82 -3.28
CA LEU A 142 9.53 -6.53 -1.87
C LEU A 142 10.77 -6.53 -0.97
N ASN A 143 11.82 -7.28 -1.32
CA ASN A 143 13.09 -7.34 -0.58
C ASN A 143 13.94 -6.07 -0.71
N ALA A 144 13.56 -5.12 -1.56
CA ALA A 144 14.23 -3.82 -1.67
C ALA A 144 14.10 -2.95 -0.40
N PHE A 145 13.12 -3.26 0.44
CA PHE A 145 12.95 -2.64 1.75
C PHE A 145 13.06 -3.69 2.84
N GLU A 146 13.65 -3.32 3.98
CA GLU A 146 13.68 -4.15 5.18
C GLU A 146 13.18 -3.37 6.39
N PHE A 147 12.29 -4.00 7.17
CA PHE A 147 11.67 -3.42 8.34
C PHE A 147 11.95 -4.28 9.58
N GLU A 148 12.15 -3.62 10.70
CA GLU A 148 12.13 -4.24 12.01
C GLU A 148 10.89 -3.79 12.76
N LEU A 149 10.10 -4.75 13.27
CA LEU A 149 8.85 -4.47 13.96
C LEU A 149 9.01 -4.25 15.46
N THR A 150 10.06 -4.83 16.06
CA THR A 150 10.29 -4.85 17.52
C THR A 150 11.73 -4.50 17.86
N PRO A 151 12.00 -3.81 18.98
CA PRO A 151 11.05 -3.27 19.98
C PRO A 151 10.26 -2.06 19.48
N THR A 152 10.71 -1.41 18.42
CA THR A 152 10.05 -0.28 17.73
C THR A 152 10.14 -0.46 16.24
N LEU A 153 9.08 -0.07 15.53
CA LEU A 153 9.07 -0.10 14.07
C LEU A 153 10.18 0.79 13.51
N ARG A 154 11.04 0.21 12.67
CA ARG A 154 12.13 0.91 11.98
C ARG A 154 12.24 0.49 10.52
N VAL A 155 12.64 1.42 9.66
CA VAL A 155 13.12 1.12 8.30
C VAL A 155 14.61 0.79 8.42
N VAL A 156 14.97 -0.47 8.28
CA VAL A 156 16.37 -0.95 8.41
C VAL A 156 17.12 -0.72 7.11
N HIS A 157 16.49 -1.05 5.98
CA HIS A 157 17.04 -0.88 4.65
C HIS A 157 16.01 -0.25 3.70
N ALA A 158 16.50 0.62 2.83
CA ALA A 158 15.77 1.17 1.68
C ALA A 158 16.76 1.46 0.53
N PRO A 159 16.32 1.46 -0.73
CA PRO A 159 17.20 1.66 -1.87
C PRO A 159 17.91 3.03 -1.85
N HIS A 160 19.21 3.03 -2.16
CA HIS A 160 20.04 4.24 -2.18
C HIS A 160 19.56 5.28 -3.19
N ASP A 161 19.05 4.85 -4.34
CA ASP A 161 18.50 5.73 -5.37
C ASP A 161 17.32 6.58 -4.89
N TYR A 162 16.68 6.15 -3.80
CA TYR A 162 15.59 6.86 -3.14
C TYR A 162 16.00 7.53 -1.82
N GLY A 163 17.31 7.59 -1.52
CA GLY A 163 17.90 8.29 -0.39
C GLY A 163 18.15 7.45 0.86
N GLY A 164 18.03 6.11 0.76
CA GLY A 164 18.29 5.19 1.87
C GLY A 164 17.26 5.27 3.00
N SER A 165 17.43 4.46 4.04
CA SER A 165 16.44 4.28 5.12
C SER A 165 16.10 5.55 5.89
N GLY A 166 17.03 6.47 6.05
CA GLY A 166 16.85 7.74 6.78
C GLY A 166 15.82 8.70 6.14
N ARG A 167 15.41 8.45 4.90
CA ARG A 167 14.39 9.26 4.21
C ARG A 167 12.98 8.75 4.44
N PHE A 168 12.81 7.58 5.06
CA PHE A 168 11.51 6.94 5.19
C PHE A 168 11.04 6.92 6.65
N ASN A 169 9.79 7.24 6.83
CA ASN A 169 9.06 7.06 8.08
C ASN A 169 7.89 6.10 7.83
N ALA A 170 7.68 5.15 8.73
CA ALA A 170 6.68 4.10 8.58
C ALA A 170 5.78 4.02 9.81
N GLN A 171 4.51 3.72 9.58
CA GLN A 171 3.51 3.50 10.62
C GLN A 171 2.64 2.30 10.29
N ILE A 172 2.19 1.57 11.30
CA ILE A 172 1.22 0.48 11.21
C ILE A 172 -0.03 0.87 11.98
N ILE A 173 -1.19 0.63 11.37
CA ILE A 173 -2.50 0.72 12.00
C ILE A 173 -3.06 -0.70 12.08
N GLN A 174 -3.18 -1.22 13.29
CA GLN A 174 -3.65 -2.58 13.55
C GLN A 174 -5.13 -2.58 13.92
N GLY A 175 -5.94 -3.28 13.14
CA GLY A 175 -7.33 -3.58 13.46
C GLY A 175 -7.53 -5.06 13.80
N THR A 176 -8.79 -5.45 14.04
CA THR A 176 -9.14 -6.86 14.36
C THR A 176 -8.88 -7.79 13.17
N ASN A 177 -9.35 -7.40 12.00
CA ASN A 177 -9.31 -8.22 10.77
C ASN A 177 -8.43 -7.60 9.68
N ILE A 178 -7.88 -6.42 9.92
CA ILE A 178 -7.10 -5.66 8.96
C ILE A 178 -5.78 -5.20 9.56
N CYS A 179 -4.78 -5.08 8.71
CA CYS A 179 -3.55 -4.36 8.94
C CYS A 179 -3.38 -3.30 7.87
N ALA A 180 -3.11 -2.07 8.25
CA ALA A 180 -2.76 -1.02 7.30
C ALA A 180 -1.36 -0.49 7.60
N ALA A 181 -0.66 -0.09 6.56
CA ALA A 181 0.63 0.59 6.66
C ALA A 181 0.60 1.92 5.91
N LEU A 182 1.32 2.87 6.48
CA LEU A 182 1.64 4.16 5.87
C LEU A 182 3.15 4.30 5.83
N VAL A 183 3.70 4.62 4.66
CA VAL A 183 5.11 4.98 4.49
C VAL A 183 5.20 6.35 3.84
N ILE A 184 5.95 7.24 4.46
CA ILE A 184 6.21 8.60 3.99
C ILE A 184 7.68 8.71 3.64
N ARG A 185 8.00 9.17 2.43
CA ARG A 185 9.36 9.51 2.02
C ARG A 185 9.53 11.04 1.99
N SER A 186 10.52 11.53 2.69
CA SER A 186 10.96 12.92 2.57
C SER A 186 11.70 13.09 1.25
N VAL A 187 11.17 13.91 0.34
CA VAL A 187 11.86 14.33 -0.88
C VAL A 187 12.79 15.48 -0.51
N ALA A 188 14.01 15.47 -1.03
CA ALA A 188 14.98 16.54 -0.81
C ALA A 188 14.52 17.81 -1.50
#